data_dfdad4d25e955cc6e2a5950b3d8297c7
#
_entry.id   dfdad4d25e955cc6e2a5950b3d8297c7
#
_cell.length_a   1.000
_cell.length_b   1.000
_cell.length_c   1.000
_cell.angle_alpha   90.00
_cell.angle_beta   90.00
_cell.angle_gamma   90.00
#
_symmetry.space_group_name_H-M   'P 1'
#
loop_
_entity.id
_entity.type
_entity.pdbx_description
1 polymer ?
#
loop_
_entity_poly.entity_id
_entity_poly.type
_entity_poly.pdbx_seq_one_letter_code
_entity_poly.pdbx_strand_id
1 'polypeptide(L)'
;MDLGDDRLRVVPEDIPPGRGAETLALCDTNGGTLPHEIPPIIERVKQFLKEQGSTARIGIHPHNDSETAVANALLGVSLGCSQIQGTINGYGERCGNANLTSIIPAVISKMGLEAEVGKHIDKLYSTSRLINELANLPHNRYQPYVGESAFAHKGGIHVS
;
A
#
# COMPACT_ATOMS: atom_id res chain seq x y z
N MET A 1 24.06 -9.18 3.38
CA MET A 1 23.59 -8.48 4.56
C MET A 1 22.44 -9.28 5.15
N ASP A 2 22.75 -10.02 6.19
CA ASP A 2 21.75 -10.85 6.86
C ASP A 2 20.97 -9.95 7.82
N LEU A 3 19.67 -9.80 7.60
CA LEU A 3 18.79 -9.05 8.49
C LEU A 3 18.33 -9.90 9.69
N GLY A 4 18.83 -11.13 9.81
CA GLY A 4 18.47 -12.05 10.90
C GLY A 4 17.00 -12.48 10.88
N ASP A 5 16.28 -12.15 9.82
CA ASP A 5 14.85 -12.42 9.68
C ASP A 5 14.51 -12.56 8.18
N ASP A 6 13.94 -13.68 7.79
CA ASP A 6 13.59 -14.02 6.40
C ASP A 6 12.53 -13.09 5.75
N ARG A 7 12.15 -12.00 6.42
CA ARG A 7 11.06 -11.12 6.00
C ARG A 7 11.43 -10.13 4.89
N LEU A 8 12.71 -9.79 4.74
CA LEU A 8 13.15 -8.89 3.67
C LEU A 8 14.57 -9.22 3.20
N ARG A 9 14.70 -9.77 2.01
CA ARG A 9 15.99 -10.05 1.39
C ARG A 9 16.19 -9.13 0.19
N VAL A 10 17.19 -8.24 0.27
CA VAL A 10 17.71 -7.51 -0.88
C VAL A 10 19.00 -8.22 -1.31
N VAL A 11 19.04 -8.76 -2.52
CA VAL A 11 20.22 -9.43 -3.08
C VAL A 11 20.86 -8.47 -4.08
N PRO A 12 21.95 -7.77 -3.71
CA PRO A 12 22.63 -6.79 -4.57
C PRO A 12 23.17 -7.38 -5.87
N GLU A 13 23.49 -8.66 -5.86
CA GLU A 13 24.11 -9.41 -6.97
C GLU A 13 23.15 -9.60 -8.17
N ASP A 14 21.83 -9.45 -7.95
CA ASP A 14 20.82 -9.59 -9.00
C ASP A 14 20.60 -8.29 -9.80
N ILE A 15 21.27 -7.19 -9.45
CA ILE A 15 21.19 -5.93 -10.19
C ILE A 15 22.39 -5.81 -11.12
N PRO A 16 22.23 -6.06 -12.45
CA PRO A 16 23.35 -5.96 -13.38
C PRO A 16 23.94 -4.55 -13.40
N PRO A 17 25.27 -4.38 -13.41
CA PRO A 17 25.89 -3.08 -13.56
C PRO A 17 25.41 -2.39 -14.84
N GLY A 18 24.88 -1.17 -14.75
CA GLY A 18 24.45 -0.35 -15.88
C GLY A 18 23.04 -0.57 -16.39
N ARG A 19 22.24 -1.46 -15.77
CA ARG A 19 20.80 -1.60 -15.97
C ARG A 19 20.11 -1.60 -14.60
N GLY A 20 20.11 -0.45 -13.95
CA GLY A 20 19.46 -0.29 -12.66
C GLY A 20 17.93 -0.41 -12.77
N ALA A 21 17.31 -1.08 -11.80
CA ALA A 21 15.86 -1.01 -11.64
C ALA A 21 15.45 0.46 -11.40
N GLU A 22 14.38 0.91 -12.04
CA GLU A 22 13.83 2.26 -11.80
C GLU A 22 13.14 2.34 -10.43
N THR A 23 12.63 1.23 -9.93
CA THR A 23 11.93 1.14 -8.65
C THR A 23 12.25 -0.19 -7.97
N LEU A 24 12.58 -0.13 -6.69
CA LEU A 24 12.70 -1.28 -5.80
C LEU A 24 11.43 -1.37 -4.95
N ALA A 25 10.63 -2.41 -5.14
CA ALA A 25 9.44 -2.64 -4.33
C ALA A 25 9.79 -3.51 -3.10
N LEU A 26 9.51 -2.98 -1.92
CA LEU A 26 9.65 -3.70 -0.66
C LEU A 26 8.42 -4.59 -0.46
N CYS A 27 8.60 -5.90 -0.51
CA CYS A 27 7.53 -6.87 -0.43
C CYS A 27 7.43 -7.45 0.98
N ASP A 28 6.38 -7.12 1.71
CA ASP A 28 5.98 -7.83 2.94
C ASP A 28 5.19 -9.08 2.54
N THR A 29 5.90 -10.10 2.07
CA THR A 29 5.30 -11.31 1.51
C THR A 29 4.46 -12.09 2.52
N ASN A 30 4.86 -12.08 3.79
CA ASN A 30 4.15 -12.78 4.87
C ASN A 30 3.01 -11.95 5.49
N GLY A 31 2.93 -10.64 5.19
CA GLY A 31 1.93 -9.75 5.75
C GLY A 31 2.01 -9.56 7.27
N GLY A 32 3.18 -9.88 7.86
CA GLY A 32 3.40 -9.84 9.29
C GLY A 32 4.13 -8.59 9.80
N THR A 33 4.58 -7.71 8.91
CA THR A 33 5.30 -6.49 9.30
C THR A 33 4.35 -5.50 9.97
N LEU A 34 4.72 -5.06 11.15
CA LEU A 34 3.96 -4.06 11.89
C LEU A 34 4.41 -2.63 11.53
N PRO A 35 3.54 -1.61 11.68
CA PRO A 35 3.86 -0.25 11.26
C PRO A 35 5.15 0.33 11.84
N HIS A 36 5.50 0.01 13.08
CA HIS A 36 6.73 0.51 13.72
C HIS A 36 8.02 -0.09 13.13
N GLU A 37 7.92 -1.20 12.39
CA GLU A 37 9.04 -1.86 11.73
C GLU A 37 9.34 -1.25 10.35
N ILE A 38 8.38 -0.55 9.74
CA ILE A 38 8.54 0.06 8.40
C ILE A 38 9.61 1.15 8.36
N PRO A 39 9.70 2.11 9.31
CA PRO A 39 10.70 3.17 9.23
C PRO A 39 12.15 2.65 9.18
N PRO A 40 12.62 1.77 10.07
CA PRO A 40 13.99 1.29 10.01
C PRO A 40 14.29 0.50 8.73
N ILE A 41 13.31 -0.22 8.17
CA ILE A 41 13.47 -0.93 6.90
C ILE A 41 13.70 0.07 5.76
N ILE A 42 12.83 1.08 5.61
CA ILE A 42 12.92 2.08 4.54
C ILE A 42 14.23 2.88 4.65
N GLU A 43 14.60 3.33 5.84
CA GLU A 43 15.83 4.10 6.04
C GLU A 43 17.08 3.27 5.67
N ARG A 44 17.10 1.98 5.98
CA ARG A 44 18.17 1.08 5.60
C ARG A 44 18.28 0.91 4.08
N VAL A 45 17.15 0.79 3.38
CA VAL A 45 17.12 0.70 1.91
C VAL A 45 17.57 2.02 1.28
N LYS A 46 17.14 3.17 1.79
CA LYS A 46 17.64 4.48 1.34
C LYS A 46 19.14 4.62 1.49
N GLN A 47 19.67 4.22 2.64
CA GLN A 47 21.11 4.24 2.88
C GLN A 47 21.85 3.34 1.88
N PHE A 48 21.37 2.11 1.67
CA PHE A 48 21.93 1.19 0.69
C PHE A 48 21.94 1.79 -0.72
N LEU A 49 20.80 2.34 -1.20
CA LEU A 49 20.72 2.99 -2.51
C LEU A 49 21.72 4.13 -2.66
N LYS A 50 21.86 4.95 -1.61
CA LYS A 50 22.84 6.05 -1.58
C LYS A 50 24.28 5.53 -1.66
N GLU A 51 24.62 4.49 -0.93
CA GLU A 51 25.96 3.86 -0.95
C GLU A 51 26.28 3.26 -2.32
N GLN A 52 25.28 2.75 -3.03
CA GLN A 52 25.43 2.23 -4.40
C GLN A 52 25.37 3.32 -5.48
N GLY A 53 25.18 4.59 -5.13
CA GLY A 53 25.00 5.69 -6.10
C GLY A 53 23.73 5.50 -6.98
N SER A 54 22.76 4.73 -6.51
CA SER A 54 21.54 4.42 -7.26
C SER A 54 20.49 5.52 -7.11
N THR A 55 19.81 5.83 -8.21
CA THR A 55 18.67 6.76 -8.28
C THR A 55 17.32 6.04 -8.28
N ALA A 56 17.31 4.74 -8.03
CA ALA A 56 16.08 3.95 -7.99
C ALA A 56 15.09 4.49 -6.93
N ARG A 57 13.84 4.52 -7.31
CA ARG A 57 12.73 4.87 -6.40
C ARG A 57 12.40 3.68 -5.50
N ILE A 58 11.79 3.95 -4.36
CA ILE A 58 11.31 2.90 -3.45
C ILE A 58 9.80 2.76 -3.62
N GLY A 59 9.36 1.52 -3.81
CA GLY A 59 7.96 1.11 -3.75
C GLY A 59 7.68 0.24 -2.53
N ILE A 60 6.41 0.03 -2.22
CA ILE A 60 5.97 -0.85 -1.13
C ILE A 60 4.82 -1.74 -1.58
N HIS A 61 4.89 -3.03 -1.23
CA HIS A 61 3.91 -4.08 -1.55
C HIS A 61 3.56 -4.88 -0.29
N PRO A 62 2.70 -4.39 0.59
CA PRO A 62 2.33 -5.11 1.79
C PRO A 62 1.15 -6.06 1.58
N HIS A 63 1.23 -7.25 2.18
CA HIS A 63 0.11 -8.16 2.40
C HIS A 63 -0.63 -7.84 3.70
N ASN A 64 -1.84 -8.37 3.86
CA ASN A 64 -2.77 -7.92 4.91
C ASN A 64 -3.03 -8.95 6.02
N ASP A 65 -2.13 -9.90 6.22
CA ASP A 65 -2.31 -10.99 7.18
C ASP A 65 -2.42 -10.51 8.64
N SER A 66 -1.77 -9.39 8.96
CA SER A 66 -1.87 -8.71 10.26
C SER A 66 -2.84 -7.51 10.26
N GLU A 67 -3.64 -7.36 9.20
CA GLU A 67 -4.56 -6.21 9.00
C GLU A 67 -3.86 -4.83 8.99
N THR A 68 -2.57 -4.79 8.69
CA THR A 68 -1.74 -3.57 8.72
C THR A 68 -1.33 -3.06 7.35
N ALA A 69 -1.71 -3.75 6.26
CA ALA A 69 -1.22 -3.42 4.91
C ALA A 69 -1.50 -1.97 4.48
N VAL A 70 -2.70 -1.44 4.76
CA VAL A 70 -3.03 -0.04 4.44
C VAL A 70 -2.19 0.93 5.26
N ALA A 71 -2.03 0.67 6.56
CA ALA A 71 -1.22 1.50 7.44
C ALA A 71 0.25 1.50 7.00
N ASN A 72 0.81 0.33 6.70
CA ASN A 72 2.17 0.17 6.21
C ASN A 72 2.40 0.90 4.88
N ALA A 73 1.44 0.81 3.95
CA ALA A 73 1.51 1.50 2.67
C ALA A 73 1.51 3.03 2.84
N LEU A 74 0.61 3.58 3.65
CA LEU A 74 0.54 5.02 3.93
C LEU A 74 1.79 5.53 4.66
N LEU A 75 2.29 4.74 5.61
CA LEU A 75 3.55 5.06 6.30
C LEU A 75 4.74 5.02 5.33
N GLY A 76 4.78 4.05 4.41
CA GLY A 76 5.77 4.00 3.35
C GLY A 76 5.80 5.29 2.51
N VAL A 77 4.63 5.78 2.11
CA VAL A 77 4.52 7.07 1.38
C VAL A 77 5.03 8.23 2.21
N SER A 78 4.66 8.33 3.48
CA SER A 78 5.15 9.40 4.37
C SER A 78 6.67 9.38 4.55
N LEU A 79 7.28 8.21 4.38
CA LEU A 79 8.73 7.99 4.42
C LEU A 79 9.39 8.10 3.04
N GLY A 80 8.68 8.50 2.00
CA GLY A 80 9.22 8.77 0.67
C GLY A 80 9.15 7.61 -0.34
N CYS A 81 8.37 6.57 -0.07
CA CYS A 81 8.01 5.62 -1.12
C CYS A 81 7.16 6.33 -2.18
N SER A 82 7.55 6.21 -3.45
CA SER A 82 6.86 6.84 -4.58
C SER A 82 5.91 5.89 -5.33
N GLN A 83 5.88 4.62 -4.94
CA GLN A 83 5.00 3.61 -5.52
C GLN A 83 4.35 2.78 -4.41
N ILE A 84 3.04 2.55 -4.54
CA ILE A 84 2.31 1.56 -3.75
C ILE A 84 1.77 0.50 -4.71
N GLN A 85 2.01 -0.75 -4.36
CA GLN A 85 1.39 -1.89 -5.02
C GLN A 85 0.31 -2.47 -4.10
N GLY A 86 -0.86 -2.67 -4.64
CA GLY A 86 -2.02 -3.19 -3.93
C GLY A 86 -3.11 -3.59 -4.90
N THR A 87 -4.28 -3.90 -4.41
CA THR A 87 -5.41 -4.34 -5.23
C THR A 87 -6.69 -3.60 -4.87
N ILE A 88 -7.60 -3.47 -5.83
CA ILE A 88 -8.93 -2.95 -5.57
C ILE A 88 -9.64 -3.92 -4.60
N ASN A 89 -10.27 -3.37 -3.57
CA ASN A 89 -10.92 -4.10 -2.48
C ASN A 89 -9.97 -4.95 -1.61
N GLY A 90 -8.66 -4.85 -1.81
CA GLY A 90 -7.67 -5.60 -1.04
C GLY A 90 -7.61 -7.09 -1.40
N TYR A 91 -8.16 -7.52 -2.53
CA TYR A 91 -8.15 -8.93 -2.92
C TYR A 91 -6.74 -9.42 -3.20
N GLY A 92 -6.48 -10.69 -2.86
CA GLY A 92 -5.19 -11.32 -3.04
C GLY A 92 -5.07 -12.62 -2.25
N GLU A 93 -3.86 -13.14 -2.19
CA GLU A 93 -3.57 -14.36 -1.44
C GLU A 93 -3.88 -14.21 0.05
N ARG A 94 -4.28 -15.29 0.69
CA ARG A 94 -4.56 -15.41 2.12
C ARG A 94 -5.56 -14.33 2.60
N CYS A 95 -5.09 -13.34 3.39
CA CYS A 95 -5.91 -12.23 3.88
C CYS A 95 -5.94 -11.01 2.94
N GLY A 96 -5.32 -11.13 1.76
CA GLY A 96 -5.31 -10.11 0.72
C GLY A 96 -4.08 -9.20 0.74
N ASN A 97 -4.14 -8.18 -0.12
CA ASN A 97 -3.11 -7.16 -0.31
C ASN A 97 -3.55 -5.82 0.29
N ALA A 98 -2.67 -4.84 0.23
CA ALA A 98 -3.02 -3.46 0.56
C ALA A 98 -4.23 -2.98 -0.27
N ASN A 99 -5.26 -2.52 0.40
CA ASN A 99 -6.53 -2.14 -0.22
C ASN A 99 -6.44 -0.75 -0.87
N LEU A 100 -6.34 -0.70 -2.19
CA LEU A 100 -6.27 0.55 -2.95
C LEU A 100 -7.54 1.40 -2.82
N THR A 101 -8.71 0.83 -2.55
CA THR A 101 -9.93 1.63 -2.32
C THR A 101 -9.88 2.44 -1.03
N SER A 102 -9.02 2.08 -0.10
CA SER A 102 -8.74 2.85 1.12
C SER A 102 -7.53 3.78 0.96
N ILE A 103 -6.49 3.29 0.29
CA ILE A 103 -5.21 4.00 0.14
C ILE A 103 -5.37 5.22 -0.76
N ILE A 104 -5.99 5.08 -1.94
CA ILE A 104 -6.13 6.17 -2.91
C ILE A 104 -6.79 7.41 -2.29
N PRO A 105 -7.99 7.31 -1.69
CA PRO A 105 -8.61 8.47 -1.07
C PRO A 105 -7.83 9.00 0.15
N ALA A 106 -7.15 8.13 0.90
CA ALA A 106 -6.33 8.56 2.03
C ALA A 106 -5.11 9.40 1.56
N VAL A 107 -4.39 8.94 0.54
CA VAL A 107 -3.25 9.67 -0.05
C VAL A 107 -3.69 11.04 -0.56
N ILE A 108 -4.81 11.11 -1.27
CA ILE A 108 -5.30 12.35 -1.88
C ILE A 108 -5.90 13.28 -0.82
N SER A 109 -6.86 12.81 -0.01
CA SER A 109 -7.67 13.67 0.85
C SER A 109 -7.08 13.91 2.24
N LYS A 110 -6.23 13.01 2.75
CA LYS A 110 -5.63 13.11 4.08
C LYS A 110 -4.16 13.52 4.04
N MET A 111 -3.41 13.02 3.07
CA MET A 111 -2.00 13.38 2.92
C MET A 111 -1.80 14.56 1.96
N GLY A 112 -2.81 14.97 1.20
CA GLY A 112 -2.75 16.10 0.28
C GLY A 112 -1.79 15.89 -0.90
N LEU A 113 -1.53 14.61 -1.26
CA LEU A 113 -0.61 14.28 -2.34
C LEU A 113 -1.37 14.12 -3.66
N GLU A 114 -0.78 14.65 -4.72
CA GLU A 114 -1.29 14.44 -6.07
C GLU A 114 -0.90 13.04 -6.57
N ALA A 115 -1.86 12.34 -7.12
CA ALA A 115 -1.66 11.09 -7.82
C ALA A 115 -2.51 11.09 -9.10
N GLU A 116 -1.98 10.52 -10.19
CA GLU A 116 -2.69 10.49 -11.47
C GLU A 116 -4.08 9.85 -11.35
N VAL A 117 -4.17 8.78 -10.57
CA VAL A 117 -5.45 8.10 -10.25
C VAL A 117 -6.46 9.02 -9.55
N GLY A 118 -6.01 10.08 -8.89
CA GLY A 118 -6.87 11.05 -8.20
C GLY A 118 -7.80 11.81 -9.14
N LYS A 119 -7.43 11.99 -10.39
CA LYS A 119 -8.27 12.60 -11.43
C LYS A 119 -9.55 11.81 -11.71
N HIS A 120 -9.59 10.54 -11.31
CA HIS A 120 -10.69 9.61 -11.53
C HIS A 120 -11.26 9.03 -10.23
N ILE A 121 -11.10 9.74 -9.11
CA ILE A 121 -11.58 9.28 -7.80
C ILE A 121 -13.09 9.07 -7.76
N ASP A 122 -13.84 9.78 -8.60
CA ASP A 122 -15.28 9.61 -8.82
C ASP A 122 -15.65 8.19 -9.31
N LYS A 123 -14.71 7.48 -9.93
CA LYS A 123 -14.90 6.10 -10.40
C LYS A 123 -14.63 5.03 -9.32
N LEU A 124 -14.10 5.42 -8.18
CA LEU A 124 -13.63 4.45 -7.16
C LEU A 124 -14.77 3.52 -6.69
N TYR A 125 -15.95 4.08 -6.42
CA TYR A 125 -17.12 3.31 -6.01
C TYR A 125 -17.54 2.30 -7.09
N SER A 126 -17.74 2.76 -8.32
CA SER A 126 -18.17 1.90 -9.43
C SER A 126 -17.12 0.83 -9.76
N THR A 127 -15.83 1.16 -9.68
CA THR A 127 -14.73 0.21 -9.87
C THR A 127 -14.75 -0.87 -8.78
N SER A 128 -14.91 -0.46 -7.51
CA SER A 128 -15.00 -1.42 -6.39
C SER A 128 -16.16 -2.40 -6.58
N ARG A 129 -17.33 -1.91 -7.01
CA ARG A 129 -18.53 -2.74 -7.28
C ARG A 129 -18.29 -3.70 -8.43
N LEU A 130 -17.75 -3.20 -9.55
CA LEU A 130 -17.44 -4.03 -10.72
C LEU A 130 -16.49 -5.17 -10.38
N ILE A 131 -15.44 -4.90 -9.61
CA ILE A 131 -14.48 -5.95 -9.21
C ILE A 131 -15.15 -7.01 -8.32
N ASN A 132 -16.06 -6.61 -7.42
CA ASN A 132 -16.83 -7.57 -6.63
C ASN A 132 -17.71 -8.47 -7.52
N GLU A 133 -18.39 -7.89 -8.49
CA GLU A 133 -19.24 -8.63 -9.44
C GLU A 133 -18.42 -9.61 -10.27
N LEU A 134 -17.28 -9.17 -10.82
CA LEU A 134 -16.38 -10.03 -11.59
C LEU A 134 -15.76 -11.16 -10.74
N ALA A 135 -15.47 -10.88 -9.47
CA ALA A 135 -14.96 -11.88 -8.52
C ALA A 135 -16.07 -12.79 -7.96
N ASN A 136 -17.33 -12.50 -8.25
CA ASN A 136 -18.50 -13.18 -7.65
C ASN A 136 -18.46 -13.16 -6.11
N LEU A 137 -18.08 -12.03 -5.53
CA LEU A 137 -17.99 -11.81 -4.10
C LEU A 137 -19.00 -10.74 -3.63
N PRO A 138 -19.60 -10.90 -2.44
CA PRO A 138 -20.51 -9.89 -1.91
C PRO A 138 -19.76 -8.61 -1.59
N HIS A 139 -20.42 -7.48 -1.81
CA HIS A 139 -19.86 -6.18 -1.44
C HIS A 139 -19.85 -6.00 0.08
N ASN A 140 -18.69 -5.63 0.62
CA ASN A 140 -18.59 -5.31 2.05
C ASN A 140 -19.20 -3.93 2.34
N ARG A 141 -20.37 -3.91 2.97
CA ARG A 141 -21.07 -2.66 3.29
C ARG A 141 -20.31 -1.73 4.24
N TYR A 142 -19.38 -2.25 5.02
CA TYR A 142 -18.58 -1.47 5.97
C TYR A 142 -17.20 -1.07 5.43
N GLN A 143 -16.92 -1.35 4.17
CA GLN A 143 -15.64 -1.01 3.56
C GLN A 143 -15.45 0.52 3.54
N PRO A 144 -14.32 1.04 4.05
CA PRO A 144 -14.05 2.47 4.01
C PRO A 144 -14.16 3.04 2.58
N TYR A 145 -14.72 4.22 2.44
CA TYR A 145 -14.90 5.02 1.23
C TYR A 145 -15.85 4.46 0.16
N VAL A 146 -16.08 3.16 0.10
CA VAL A 146 -16.90 2.52 -0.96
C VAL A 146 -18.03 1.64 -0.42
N GLY A 147 -18.09 1.38 0.87
CA GLY A 147 -19.18 0.66 1.51
C GLY A 147 -20.42 1.53 1.68
N GLU A 148 -21.59 0.92 1.67
CA GLU A 148 -22.88 1.61 1.89
C GLU A 148 -22.94 2.37 3.21
N SER A 149 -22.26 1.83 4.24
CA SER A 149 -22.21 2.45 5.57
C SER A 149 -21.16 3.54 5.70
N ALA A 150 -20.28 3.73 4.71
CA ALA A 150 -19.17 4.70 4.79
C ALA A 150 -19.67 6.16 4.94
N PHE A 151 -20.89 6.45 4.43
CA PHE A 151 -21.52 7.78 4.47
C PHE A 151 -22.81 7.79 5.29
N ALA A 152 -23.11 6.71 6.01
CA ALA A 152 -24.32 6.59 6.80
C ALA A 152 -23.99 6.67 8.30
N HIS A 153 -24.63 7.57 9.03
CA HIS A 153 -24.58 7.57 10.47
C HIS A 153 -25.94 7.86 11.08
N LYS A 154 -26.20 7.27 12.25
CA LYS A 154 -27.49 7.33 12.96
C LYS A 154 -27.38 7.94 14.35
N GLY A 155 -26.23 8.44 14.74
CA GLY A 155 -26.00 8.98 16.09
C GLY A 155 -26.31 10.47 16.17
N GLY A 156 -27.29 10.87 16.97
CA GLY A 156 -27.63 12.29 17.18
C GLY A 156 -26.51 13.14 17.79
N ILE A 157 -25.55 12.52 18.45
CA ILE A 157 -24.37 13.19 19.06
C ILE A 157 -23.33 13.61 18.00
N HIS A 158 -23.39 13.05 16.79
CA HIS A 158 -22.42 13.30 15.71
C HIS A 158 -22.94 14.25 14.63
N VAL A 159 -24.06 14.90 14.84
CA VAL A 159 -24.76 15.79 13.89
C VAL A 159 -24.70 17.25 14.36
N SER A 160 -23.62 17.66 14.98
CA SER A 160 -23.41 19.07 15.32
C SER A 160 -22.35 19.70 14.43
#